data_d5ca65c9038eba44be6f9a6657fb4da1
#
_entry.id   d5ca65c9038eba44be6f9a6657fb4da1
#
_cell.length_a   1.000
_cell.length_b   1.000
_cell.length_c   1.000
_cell.angle_alpha   90.00
_cell.angle_beta   90.00
_cell.angle_gamma   90.00
#
_symmetry.space_group_name_H-M   'P 1'
#
loop_
_entity.id
_entity.type
_entity.pdbx_description
1 polymer ?
#
loop_
_entity_poly.entity_id
_entity_poly.type
_entity_poly.pdbx_seq_one_letter_code
_entity_poly.pdbx_strand_id
1 'polypeptide(L)'
;QENFVLGTLIYGLPKNITLYGGGLVSEYYTALSLGSGVSLGDWGAVSADATLSTAKFHGESRETGGSWRLRYSKSLLSTGTSIDLTALRYSTKNFYTFSEYNTMGYARRDEDIFYTPDRRRSSFQTQVSQQLGELGSISLRAHRDEYWGSTKTLTGLSAGYNGGFKGVSYGLYYTIDRMKGNGSWPENRQVTFSLNIPFSIFSYSPALQNVYATSQISHDN
;
A
#
# COMPACT_ATOMS: atom_id res chain seq x y z
N GLN A 1 12.06 4.18 -21.27
CA GLN A 1 12.40 3.91 -19.86
C GLN A 1 13.72 4.60 -19.58
N GLU A 2 13.77 5.49 -18.60
CA GLU A 2 14.98 6.24 -18.29
C GLU A 2 15.92 5.43 -17.40
N ASN A 3 17.23 5.63 -17.63
CA ASN A 3 18.24 5.11 -16.73
C ASN A 3 18.23 5.91 -15.42
N PHE A 4 18.35 5.24 -14.30
CA PHE A 4 18.36 5.88 -13.00
C PHE A 4 19.37 5.22 -12.05
N VAL A 5 19.80 5.99 -11.05
CA VAL A 5 20.59 5.50 -9.94
C VAL A 5 19.79 5.74 -8.66
N LEU A 6 19.68 4.71 -7.83
CA LEU A 6 19.01 4.74 -6.54
C LEU A 6 20.00 4.37 -5.45
N GLY A 7 20.07 5.19 -4.41
CA GLY A 7 20.82 4.92 -3.20
C GLY A 7 19.92 5.04 -1.97
N THR A 8 20.10 4.14 -1.00
CA THR A 8 19.38 4.16 0.28
C THR A 8 20.36 3.98 1.44
N LEU A 9 20.05 4.63 2.57
CA LEU A 9 20.81 4.55 3.81
C LEU A 9 19.86 4.39 4.98
N ILE A 10 20.20 3.46 5.89
CA ILE A 10 19.49 3.27 7.16
C ILE A 10 20.53 3.28 8.27
N TYR A 11 20.27 4.07 9.30
CA TYR A 11 21.17 4.22 10.43
C TYR A 11 20.41 4.17 11.76
N GLY A 12 20.80 3.24 12.63
CA GLY A 12 20.24 3.10 13.97
C GLY A 12 20.94 4.00 14.97
N LEU A 13 20.15 4.76 15.72
CA LEU A 13 20.59 5.63 16.82
C LEU A 13 20.22 5.01 18.18
N PRO A 14 20.88 5.43 19.28
CA PRO A 14 20.42 5.11 20.63
C PRO A 14 18.95 5.50 20.86
N LYS A 15 18.33 4.92 21.89
CA LYS A 15 16.94 5.16 22.28
C LYS A 15 15.90 4.69 21.23
N ASN A 16 16.21 3.60 20.51
CA ASN A 16 15.32 2.99 19.52
C ASN A 16 14.88 3.95 18.39
N ILE A 17 15.75 4.87 18.03
CA ILE A 17 15.54 5.78 16.91
C ILE A 17 16.26 5.22 15.68
N THR A 18 15.59 5.24 14.54
CA THR A 18 16.17 4.89 13.24
C THR A 18 16.05 6.07 12.31
N LEU A 19 17.15 6.47 11.69
CA LEU A 19 17.16 7.43 10.60
C LEU A 19 17.25 6.65 9.28
N TYR A 20 16.52 7.11 8.30
CA TYR A 20 16.59 6.54 6.96
C TYR A 20 16.49 7.62 5.90
N GLY A 21 17.06 7.35 4.76
CA GLY A 21 17.04 8.27 3.66
C GLY A 21 17.38 7.59 2.35
N GLY A 22 17.10 8.26 1.26
CA GLY A 22 17.40 7.74 -0.07
C GLY A 22 17.36 8.85 -1.09
N GLY A 23 18.07 8.62 -2.18
CA GLY A 23 18.08 9.51 -3.32
C GLY A 23 17.94 8.72 -4.61
N LEU A 24 17.18 9.24 -5.54
CA LEU A 24 17.03 8.73 -6.89
C LEU A 24 17.37 9.86 -7.87
N VAL A 25 18.21 9.55 -8.83
CA VAL A 25 18.64 10.50 -9.87
C VAL A 25 18.49 9.84 -11.22
N SER A 26 17.81 10.50 -12.12
CA SER A 26 17.79 10.22 -13.56
C SER A 26 18.09 11.52 -14.35
N GLU A 27 18.07 11.46 -15.65
CA GLU A 27 18.42 12.61 -16.51
C GLU A 27 17.48 13.81 -16.27
N TYR A 28 16.20 13.56 -16.09
CA TYR A 28 15.17 14.61 -15.96
C TYR A 28 14.37 14.53 -14.67
N TYR A 29 14.70 13.58 -13.78
CA TYR A 29 14.00 13.40 -12.53
C TYR A 29 14.98 13.18 -11.38
N THR A 30 14.74 13.87 -10.27
CA THR A 30 15.51 13.69 -9.03
C THR A 30 14.55 13.64 -7.86
N ALA A 31 14.79 12.73 -6.93
CA ALA A 31 14.07 12.67 -5.67
C ALA A 31 15.03 12.45 -4.50
N LEU A 32 14.73 13.09 -3.38
CA LEU A 32 15.43 12.94 -2.10
C LEU A 32 14.41 12.66 -1.01
N SER A 33 14.63 11.61 -0.24
CA SER A 33 13.78 11.21 0.89
C SER A 33 14.60 11.20 2.17
N LEU A 34 14.01 11.71 3.25
CA LEU A 34 14.53 11.61 4.60
C LEU A 34 13.41 11.23 5.56
N GLY A 35 13.73 10.40 6.53
CA GLY A 35 12.77 9.96 7.52
C GLY A 35 13.40 9.50 8.82
N SER A 36 12.56 9.39 9.82
CA SER A 36 12.92 8.89 11.14
C SER A 36 11.81 8.03 11.69
N GLY A 37 12.18 6.96 12.36
CA GLY A 37 11.29 6.10 13.10
C GLY A 37 11.74 5.97 14.55
N VAL A 38 10.80 5.84 15.46
CA VAL A 38 11.05 5.60 16.87
C VAL A 38 10.16 4.48 17.38
N SER A 39 10.74 3.54 18.11
CA SER A 39 10.00 2.54 18.86
C SER A 39 9.75 3.05 20.28
N LEU A 40 8.47 3.11 20.65
CA LEU A 40 7.99 3.59 21.94
C LEU A 40 7.69 2.45 22.90
N GLY A 41 8.24 1.25 22.64
CA GLY A 41 7.97 0.04 23.43
C GLY A 41 6.51 -0.36 23.37
N ASP A 42 5.85 -0.42 24.53
CA ASP A 42 4.44 -0.83 24.64
C ASP A 42 3.46 0.10 23.93
N TRP A 43 3.88 1.30 23.57
CA TRP A 43 3.08 2.27 22.82
C TRP A 43 3.14 2.10 21.30
N GLY A 44 3.95 1.14 20.83
CA GLY A 44 4.13 0.87 19.42
C GLY A 44 5.28 1.64 18.78
N ALA A 45 5.23 1.82 17.48
CA ALA A 45 6.24 2.51 16.70
C ALA A 45 5.63 3.60 15.82
N VAL A 46 6.31 4.72 15.74
CA VAL A 46 5.92 5.86 14.88
C VAL A 46 7.07 6.15 13.93
N SER A 47 6.77 6.40 12.68
CA SER A 47 7.73 6.92 11.71
C SER A 47 7.14 8.07 10.91
N ALA A 48 8.00 9.00 10.55
CA ALA A 48 7.66 10.12 9.68
C ALA A 48 8.75 10.31 8.65
N ASP A 49 8.36 10.56 7.41
CA ASP A 49 9.28 10.85 6.33
C ASP A 49 8.75 11.93 5.39
N ALA A 50 9.68 12.57 4.71
CA ALA A 50 9.41 13.55 3.68
C ALA A 50 10.24 13.22 2.44
N THR A 51 9.64 13.41 1.28
CA THR A 51 10.29 13.26 -0.02
C THR A 51 10.10 14.53 -0.82
N LEU A 52 11.20 15.04 -1.37
CA LEU A 52 11.19 16.11 -2.37
C LEU A 52 11.51 15.51 -3.72
N SER A 53 10.75 15.87 -4.74
CA SER A 53 11.03 15.47 -6.11
C SER A 53 11.05 16.66 -7.04
N THR A 54 11.90 16.59 -8.05
CA THR A 54 12.00 17.55 -9.13
C THR A 54 11.92 16.80 -10.44
N ALA A 55 10.93 17.13 -11.25
CA ALA A 55 10.68 16.53 -12.55
C ALA A 55 10.76 17.60 -13.66
N LYS A 56 11.38 17.28 -14.77
CA LYS A 56 11.45 18.14 -15.96
C LYS A 56 10.69 17.50 -17.11
N PHE A 57 9.77 18.25 -17.68
CA PHE A 57 9.04 17.86 -18.89
C PHE A 57 9.50 18.69 -20.09
N HIS A 58 9.35 18.14 -21.28
CA HIS A 58 9.77 18.81 -22.51
C HIS A 58 8.96 20.10 -22.71
N GLY A 59 9.66 21.22 -22.96
CA GLY A 59 9.02 22.52 -23.17
C GLY A 59 8.51 23.22 -21.90
N GLU A 60 8.64 22.58 -20.73
CA GLU A 60 8.17 23.12 -19.45
C GLU A 60 9.33 23.44 -18.51
N SER A 61 9.08 24.28 -17.51
CA SER A 61 9.98 24.51 -16.38
C SER A 61 10.01 23.27 -15.49
N ARG A 62 11.08 23.14 -14.68
CA ARG A 62 11.15 22.08 -13.68
C ARG A 62 10.04 22.23 -12.65
N GLU A 63 9.30 21.18 -12.42
CA GLU A 63 8.31 21.09 -11.36
C GLU A 63 8.91 20.46 -10.12
N THR A 64 8.82 21.15 -8.98
CA THR A 64 9.31 20.65 -7.69
C THR A 64 8.14 20.50 -6.74
N GLY A 65 8.06 19.35 -6.10
CA GLY A 65 7.01 19.06 -5.14
C GLY A 65 7.52 18.25 -3.97
N GLY A 66 6.70 18.15 -2.93
CA GLY A 66 6.99 17.40 -1.71
C GLY A 66 5.85 16.45 -1.33
N SER A 67 6.21 15.39 -0.65
CA SER A 67 5.30 14.43 -0.05
C SER A 67 5.73 14.13 1.39
N TRP A 68 4.76 14.05 2.29
CA TRP A 68 4.97 13.68 3.69
C TRP A 68 4.19 12.44 4.01
N ARG A 69 4.77 11.58 4.84
CA ARG A 69 4.11 10.37 5.32
C ARG A 69 4.33 10.24 6.83
N LEU A 70 3.25 9.92 7.53
CA LEU A 70 3.25 9.53 8.94
C LEU A 70 2.73 8.09 9.03
N ARG A 71 3.41 7.24 9.77
CA ARG A 71 3.03 5.86 9.99
C ARG A 71 3.07 5.53 11.48
N TYR A 72 2.06 4.81 11.93
CA TYR A 72 2.00 4.23 13.27
C TYR A 72 1.71 2.74 13.17
N SER A 73 2.38 1.96 13.99
CA SER A 73 2.11 0.53 14.12
C SER A 73 2.24 0.08 15.56
N LYS A 74 1.37 -0.82 15.97
CA LYS A 74 1.40 -1.43 17.29
C LYS A 74 1.00 -2.90 17.20
N SER A 75 1.74 -3.76 17.91
CA SER A 75 1.42 -5.17 18.06
C SER A 75 1.25 -5.47 19.54
N LEU A 76 0.10 -6.04 19.91
CA LEU A 76 -0.24 -6.49 21.23
C LEU A 76 -0.13 -8.01 21.27
N LEU A 77 1.05 -8.51 21.60
CA LEU A 77 1.33 -9.96 21.60
C LEU A 77 0.44 -10.73 22.58
N SER A 78 0.09 -10.12 23.73
CA SER A 78 -0.75 -10.73 24.76
C SER A 78 -2.18 -11.04 24.28
N THR A 79 -2.71 -10.24 23.37
CA THR A 79 -4.08 -10.38 22.83
C THR A 79 -4.09 -10.88 21.39
N GLY A 80 -2.91 -10.95 20.74
CA GLY A 80 -2.81 -11.28 19.31
C GLY A 80 -3.37 -10.20 18.39
N THR A 81 -3.44 -8.96 18.86
CA THR A 81 -3.95 -7.81 18.09
C THR A 81 -2.80 -7.05 17.44
N SER A 82 -2.94 -6.72 16.17
CA SER A 82 -2.01 -5.88 15.42
C SER A 82 -2.75 -4.72 14.77
N ILE A 83 -2.23 -3.52 14.97
CA ILE A 83 -2.75 -2.29 14.38
C ILE A 83 -1.65 -1.70 13.51
N ASP A 84 -1.95 -1.47 12.24
CA ASP A 84 -1.11 -0.73 11.32
C ASP A 84 -1.91 0.45 10.77
N LEU A 85 -1.64 1.62 11.29
CA LEU A 85 -2.14 2.88 10.78
C LEU A 85 -1.11 3.41 9.80
N THR A 86 -1.11 2.87 8.61
CA THR A 86 -0.21 3.31 7.56
C THR A 86 -0.79 4.54 6.92
N ALA A 87 -0.17 5.66 7.25
CA ALA A 87 -0.08 6.77 6.38
C ALA A 87 -1.28 7.70 6.32
N LEU A 88 -1.16 8.67 7.10
CA LEU A 88 -1.44 9.99 6.58
C LEU A 88 -0.33 10.34 5.60
N ARG A 89 -0.62 10.25 4.31
CA ARG A 89 0.26 10.74 3.26
C ARG A 89 -0.37 11.96 2.63
N TYR A 90 0.41 13.02 2.49
CA TYR A 90 0.03 14.22 1.77
C TYR A 90 1.11 14.55 0.73
N SER A 91 0.69 14.91 -0.48
CA SER A 91 1.60 15.30 -1.56
C SER A 91 1.16 16.63 -2.14
N THR A 92 2.12 17.51 -2.45
CA THR A 92 1.82 18.77 -3.16
C THR A 92 1.42 18.52 -4.61
N LYS A 93 0.83 19.53 -5.25
CA LYS A 93 0.34 19.42 -6.63
C LYS A 93 1.45 19.07 -7.64
N ASN A 94 2.67 19.54 -7.42
CA ASN A 94 3.80 19.34 -8.33
C ASN A 94 4.72 18.18 -7.91
N PHE A 95 4.26 17.35 -6.98
CA PHE A 95 4.97 16.15 -6.60
C PHE A 95 4.62 15.02 -7.55
N TYR A 96 5.65 14.36 -8.10
CA TYR A 96 5.56 13.16 -8.90
C TYR A 96 6.43 12.08 -8.27
N THR A 97 5.94 10.87 -8.20
CA THR A 97 6.78 9.71 -7.97
C THR A 97 7.54 9.37 -9.25
N PHE A 98 8.64 8.66 -9.14
CA PHE A 98 9.40 8.24 -10.32
C PHE A 98 8.56 7.36 -11.27
N SER A 99 7.69 6.53 -10.73
CA SER A 99 6.78 5.70 -11.52
C SER A 99 5.76 6.53 -12.29
N GLU A 100 5.15 7.54 -11.65
CA GLU A 100 4.24 8.47 -12.32
C GLU A 100 4.94 9.26 -13.42
N TYR A 101 6.15 9.76 -13.11
CA TYR A 101 6.99 10.46 -14.09
C TYR A 101 7.32 9.58 -15.29
N ASN A 102 7.77 8.34 -15.07
CA ASN A 102 8.08 7.39 -16.15
C ASN A 102 6.86 7.02 -17.01
N THR A 103 5.68 6.95 -16.40
CA THR A 103 4.43 6.65 -17.12
C THR A 103 4.04 7.81 -18.04
N MET A 104 4.22 9.06 -17.58
CA MET A 104 3.95 10.24 -18.40
C MET A 104 5.03 10.48 -19.45
N GLY A 105 6.29 10.15 -19.13
CA GLY A 105 7.47 10.38 -19.97
C GLY A 105 7.91 11.84 -20.04
N TYR A 106 9.18 12.05 -20.44
CA TYR A 106 9.75 13.39 -20.64
C TYR A 106 9.00 14.20 -21.71
N ALA A 107 8.65 13.56 -22.81
CA ALA A 107 7.80 14.13 -23.84
C ALA A 107 6.34 14.07 -23.37
N ARG A 108 5.95 14.94 -22.45
CA ARG A 108 4.56 15.24 -22.17
C ARG A 108 3.95 15.71 -23.50
N ARG A 109 3.25 14.82 -24.18
CA ARG A 109 2.65 15.17 -25.46
C ARG A 109 1.52 16.16 -25.19
N ASP A 110 1.69 17.35 -25.73
CA ASP A 110 0.60 18.29 -25.84
C ASP A 110 -0.57 17.61 -26.57
N GLU A 111 -1.75 17.73 -26.01
CA GLU A 111 -3.09 17.56 -26.59
C GLU A 111 -3.66 16.15 -26.79
N ASP A 112 -2.88 15.06 -26.86
CA ASP A 112 -3.44 13.72 -27.14
C ASP A 112 -3.44 12.73 -25.98
N ILE A 113 -3.04 13.12 -24.78
CA ILE A 113 -3.08 12.22 -23.62
C ILE A 113 -4.41 12.37 -22.91
N PHE A 114 -5.39 11.57 -23.33
CA PHE A 114 -6.63 11.32 -22.58
C PHE A 114 -6.41 10.68 -21.21
N TYR A 115 -5.16 10.46 -20.80
CA TYR A 115 -4.81 9.82 -19.55
C TYR A 115 -3.67 10.53 -18.83
N THR A 116 -4.01 11.59 -18.10
CA THR A 116 -3.14 12.05 -17.02
C THR A 116 -3.39 11.12 -15.82
N PRO A 117 -2.38 10.41 -15.33
CA PRO A 117 -2.58 9.56 -14.15
C PRO A 117 -3.05 10.43 -12.99
N ASP A 118 -4.11 9.99 -12.33
CA ASP A 118 -4.64 10.66 -11.14
C ASP A 118 -3.55 10.71 -10.06
N ARG A 119 -3.06 11.91 -9.74
CA ARG A 119 -2.03 12.09 -8.72
C ARG A 119 -2.67 12.20 -7.34
N ARG A 120 -2.23 11.36 -6.42
CA ARG A 120 -2.75 11.39 -5.05
C ARG A 120 -2.38 12.67 -4.35
N ARG A 121 -3.37 13.35 -3.80
CA ARG A 121 -3.21 14.48 -2.89
C ARG A 121 -3.04 14.01 -1.46
N SER A 122 -3.94 13.17 -0.99
CA SER A 122 -3.88 12.57 0.35
C SER A 122 -4.26 11.11 0.30
N SER A 123 -3.70 10.34 1.20
CA SER A 123 -4.00 8.93 1.37
C SER A 123 -4.04 8.60 2.85
N PHE A 124 -5.08 7.90 3.27
CA PHE A 124 -5.23 7.34 4.60
C PHE A 124 -5.44 5.84 4.48
N GLN A 125 -4.67 5.06 5.23
CA GLN A 125 -4.84 3.60 5.31
C GLN A 125 -4.77 3.16 6.77
N THR A 126 -5.62 2.22 7.13
CA THR A 126 -5.53 1.52 8.42
C THR A 126 -5.82 0.04 8.23
N GLN A 127 -5.13 -0.77 8.97
CA GLN A 127 -5.35 -2.20 9.04
C GLN A 127 -5.29 -2.64 10.49
N VAL A 128 -6.28 -3.43 10.91
CA VAL A 128 -6.32 -4.08 12.22
C VAL A 128 -6.47 -5.56 11.97
N SER A 129 -5.66 -6.37 12.61
CA SER A 129 -5.78 -7.83 12.60
C SER A 129 -5.82 -8.38 14.01
N GLN A 130 -6.65 -9.40 14.21
CA GLN A 130 -6.85 -10.08 15.46
C GLN A 130 -6.64 -11.58 15.26
N GLN A 131 -5.71 -12.16 16.03
CA GLN A 131 -5.55 -13.59 16.13
C GLN A 131 -6.58 -14.16 17.09
N LEU A 132 -7.24 -15.24 16.69
CA LEU A 132 -8.28 -15.93 17.47
C LEU A 132 -7.78 -17.31 17.95
N GLY A 133 -6.47 -17.51 18.03
CA GLY A 133 -5.86 -18.78 18.37
C GLY A 133 -6.16 -19.83 17.29
N GLU A 134 -6.67 -20.98 17.70
CA GLU A 134 -7.00 -22.09 16.79
C GLU A 134 -8.16 -21.77 15.83
N LEU A 135 -8.95 -20.76 16.12
CA LEU A 135 -10.04 -20.33 15.26
C LEU A 135 -9.58 -19.49 14.07
N GLY A 136 -8.28 -19.15 14.00
CA GLY A 136 -7.72 -18.38 12.87
C GLY A 136 -7.57 -16.90 13.18
N SER A 137 -7.82 -16.04 12.19
CA SER A 137 -7.62 -14.59 12.31
C SER A 137 -8.69 -13.80 11.57
N ILE A 138 -9.00 -12.62 12.10
CA ILE A 138 -9.84 -11.62 11.47
C ILE A 138 -8.97 -10.42 11.12
N SER A 139 -9.21 -9.82 9.96
CA SER A 139 -8.58 -8.57 9.54
C SER A 139 -9.60 -7.57 9.02
N LEU A 140 -9.38 -6.31 9.36
CA LEU A 140 -10.13 -5.17 8.86
C LEU A 140 -9.15 -4.20 8.21
N ARG A 141 -9.46 -3.72 7.03
CA ARG A 141 -8.69 -2.71 6.31
C ARG A 141 -9.62 -1.61 5.82
N ALA A 142 -9.22 -0.38 6.03
CA ALA A 142 -9.89 0.78 5.46
C ALA A 142 -8.87 1.68 4.77
N HIS A 143 -9.26 2.28 3.65
CA HIS A 143 -8.45 3.28 2.97
C HIS A 143 -9.32 4.39 2.39
N ARG A 144 -8.71 5.56 2.24
CA ARG A 144 -9.30 6.72 1.58
C ARG A 144 -8.22 7.47 0.84
N ASP A 145 -8.42 7.67 -0.46
CA ASP A 145 -7.53 8.40 -1.34
C ASP A 145 -8.24 9.60 -1.96
N GLU A 146 -7.58 10.74 -1.99
CA GLU A 146 -8.01 11.94 -2.68
C GLU A 146 -6.96 12.35 -3.72
N TYR A 147 -7.40 12.98 -4.80
CA TYR A 147 -6.56 13.24 -5.97
C TYR A 147 -6.52 14.72 -6.33
N TRP A 148 -5.39 15.15 -6.90
CA TRP A 148 -5.23 16.46 -7.49
C TRP A 148 -5.93 16.55 -8.85
N GLY A 149 -6.52 17.71 -9.14
CA GLY A 149 -7.18 17.96 -10.42
C GLY A 149 -8.53 17.25 -10.58
N SER A 150 -9.00 16.58 -9.54
CA SER A 150 -10.27 15.86 -9.52
C SER A 150 -10.96 16.01 -8.16
N THR A 151 -12.29 16.05 -8.16
CA THR A 151 -13.09 15.92 -6.92
C THR A 151 -13.28 14.46 -6.49
N LYS A 152 -12.63 13.54 -7.19
CA LYS A 152 -12.70 12.11 -6.97
C LYS A 152 -12.12 11.74 -5.62
N THR A 153 -12.87 10.96 -4.86
CA THR A 153 -12.44 10.33 -3.61
C THR A 153 -12.71 8.84 -3.69
N LEU A 154 -11.68 8.04 -3.50
CA LEU A 154 -11.77 6.59 -3.42
C LEU A 154 -11.78 6.19 -1.94
N THR A 155 -12.80 5.46 -1.51
CA THR A 155 -12.90 4.91 -0.17
C THR A 155 -13.14 3.41 -0.27
N GLY A 156 -12.36 2.63 0.47
CA GLY A 156 -12.50 1.18 0.51
C GLY A 156 -12.54 0.66 1.94
N LEU A 157 -13.31 -0.39 2.14
CA LEU A 157 -13.39 -1.16 3.37
C LEU A 157 -13.32 -2.65 3.03
N SER A 158 -12.43 -3.36 3.69
CA SER A 158 -12.30 -4.81 3.54
C SER A 158 -12.34 -5.48 4.89
N ALA A 159 -13.07 -6.59 4.98
CA ALA A 159 -13.08 -7.48 6.12
C ALA A 159 -12.67 -8.88 5.65
N GLY A 160 -11.78 -9.53 6.38
CA GLY A 160 -11.30 -10.86 6.05
C GLY A 160 -11.29 -11.77 7.27
N TYR A 161 -11.60 -13.03 7.04
CA TYR A 161 -11.42 -14.10 8.00
C TYR A 161 -10.59 -15.22 7.36
N ASN A 162 -9.57 -15.66 8.07
CA ASN A 162 -8.75 -16.79 7.69
C ASN A 162 -8.74 -17.82 8.81
N GLY A 163 -8.97 -19.07 8.45
CA GLY A 163 -8.94 -20.17 9.37
C GLY A 163 -8.27 -21.40 8.76
N GLY A 164 -7.99 -22.37 9.60
CA GLY A 164 -7.44 -23.64 9.19
C GLY A 164 -7.93 -24.78 10.08
N PHE A 165 -8.17 -25.91 9.48
CA PHE A 165 -8.53 -27.12 10.21
C PHE A 165 -7.89 -28.34 9.57
N LYS A 166 -7.14 -29.11 10.35
CA LYS A 166 -6.46 -30.35 9.91
C LYS A 166 -5.65 -30.18 8.61
N GLY A 167 -4.92 -29.05 8.50
CA GLY A 167 -4.10 -28.76 7.33
C GLY A 167 -4.84 -28.10 6.16
N VAL A 168 -6.16 -28.10 6.15
CA VAL A 168 -6.96 -27.30 5.19
C VAL A 168 -7.00 -25.86 5.65
N SER A 169 -6.67 -24.91 4.77
CA SER A 169 -6.84 -23.48 5.04
C SER A 169 -7.97 -22.91 4.19
N TYR A 170 -8.73 -22.02 4.78
CA TYR A 170 -9.85 -21.33 4.14
C TYR A 170 -9.87 -19.85 4.50
N GLY A 171 -10.36 -19.05 3.58
CA GLY A 171 -10.50 -17.61 3.75
C GLY A 171 -11.79 -17.09 3.18
N LEU A 172 -12.38 -16.12 3.86
CA LEU A 172 -13.54 -15.37 3.41
C LEU A 172 -13.21 -13.88 3.48
N TYR A 173 -13.37 -13.18 2.36
CA TYR A 173 -13.07 -11.76 2.24
C TYR A 173 -14.28 -11.03 1.67
N TYR A 174 -14.60 -9.90 2.28
CA TYR A 174 -15.60 -8.98 1.79
C TYR A 174 -14.97 -7.61 1.60
N THR A 175 -15.13 -7.04 0.41
CA THR A 175 -14.57 -5.74 0.06
C THR A 175 -15.66 -4.85 -0.52
N ILE A 176 -15.70 -3.60 -0.07
CA ILE A 176 -16.54 -2.54 -0.62
C ILE A 176 -15.63 -1.40 -1.05
N ASP A 177 -15.67 -1.06 -2.32
CA ASP A 177 -15.00 0.11 -2.89
C ASP A 177 -16.02 1.11 -3.38
N ARG A 178 -15.91 2.34 -2.95
CA ARG A 178 -16.75 3.45 -3.34
C ARG A 178 -15.92 4.58 -3.92
N MET A 179 -16.27 5.01 -5.11
CA MET A 179 -15.69 6.16 -5.74
C MET A 179 -16.73 7.29 -5.80
N LYS A 180 -16.42 8.44 -5.20
CA LYS A 180 -17.23 9.67 -5.30
C LYS A 180 -16.49 10.69 -6.17
N GLY A 181 -17.22 11.42 -7.01
CA GLY A 181 -16.70 12.47 -7.89
C GLY A 181 -17.83 13.22 -8.58
N ASN A 182 -17.54 13.97 -9.64
CA ASN A 182 -18.51 14.72 -10.44
C ASN A 182 -19.42 13.83 -11.31
N GLY A 183 -19.74 12.63 -10.84
CA GLY A 183 -20.61 11.67 -11.50
C GLY A 183 -21.08 10.61 -10.52
N SER A 184 -22.13 9.88 -10.89
CA SER A 184 -22.58 8.73 -10.13
C SER A 184 -21.63 7.56 -10.44
N TRP A 185 -20.77 7.22 -9.51
CA TRP A 185 -19.92 6.05 -9.62
C TRP A 185 -20.53 4.91 -8.83
N PRO A 186 -20.68 3.73 -9.42
CA PRO A 186 -21.22 2.57 -8.71
C PRO A 186 -20.28 2.17 -7.56
N GLU A 187 -20.89 1.70 -6.49
CA GLU A 187 -20.21 1.02 -5.41
C GLU A 187 -19.89 -0.40 -5.87
N ASN A 188 -18.62 -0.79 -5.83
CA ASN A 188 -18.23 -2.15 -6.12
C ASN A 188 -18.18 -2.97 -4.82
N ARG A 189 -18.86 -4.11 -4.81
CA ARG A 189 -18.89 -5.06 -3.70
C ARG A 189 -18.39 -6.40 -4.17
N GLN A 190 -17.40 -6.93 -3.51
CA GLN A 190 -16.81 -8.21 -3.83
C GLN A 190 -16.81 -9.13 -2.62
N VAL A 191 -17.23 -10.35 -2.82
CA VAL A 191 -17.08 -11.46 -1.87
C VAL A 191 -16.14 -12.49 -2.50
N THR A 192 -15.09 -12.84 -1.78
CA THR A 192 -14.12 -13.86 -2.21
C THR A 192 -14.04 -14.95 -1.17
N PHE A 193 -14.19 -16.17 -1.60
CA PHE A 193 -13.92 -17.38 -0.81
C PHE A 193 -12.70 -18.09 -1.39
N SER A 194 -11.76 -18.45 -0.54
CA SER A 194 -10.57 -19.23 -0.91
C SER A 194 -10.49 -20.50 -0.09
N LEU A 195 -10.09 -21.58 -0.72
CA LEU A 195 -9.88 -22.87 -0.09
C LEU A 195 -8.56 -23.46 -0.59
N ASN A 196 -7.73 -23.91 0.34
CA ASN A 196 -6.49 -24.60 0.03
C ASN A 196 -6.44 -25.93 0.77
N ILE A 197 -6.37 -27.03 0.00
CA ILE A 197 -6.35 -28.37 0.52
C ILE A 197 -5.01 -29.02 0.14
N PRO A 198 -4.13 -29.32 1.11
CA PRO A 198 -2.90 -30.08 0.84
C PRO A 198 -3.26 -31.57 0.59
N PHE A 199 -2.72 -32.14 -0.46
CA PHE A 199 -2.97 -33.56 -0.78
C PHE A 199 -2.38 -34.53 0.26
N SER A 200 -1.45 -34.07 1.09
CA SER A 200 -0.92 -34.83 2.22
C SER A 200 -1.99 -35.29 3.23
N ILE A 201 -3.18 -34.66 3.22
CA ILE A 201 -4.32 -35.11 4.06
C ILE A 201 -4.85 -36.48 3.62
N PHE A 202 -4.74 -36.77 2.32
CA PHE A 202 -5.29 -38.02 1.73
C PHE A 202 -4.28 -39.13 1.67
N SER A 203 -2.97 -38.85 1.79
CA SER A 203 -1.91 -39.85 1.70
C SER A 203 -0.63 -39.36 2.34
N TYR A 204 0.03 -40.26 3.11
CA TYR A 204 1.38 -40.03 3.67
C TYR A 204 2.49 -40.26 2.64
N SER A 205 2.19 -40.37 1.35
CA SER A 205 3.20 -40.55 0.31
C SER A 205 4.13 -39.33 0.21
N PRO A 206 5.45 -39.52 0.23
CA PRO A 206 6.43 -38.43 0.08
C PRO A 206 6.20 -37.60 -1.21
N ALA A 207 5.65 -38.22 -2.26
CA ALA A 207 5.35 -37.55 -3.52
C ALA A 207 4.21 -36.52 -3.42
N LEU A 208 3.36 -36.60 -2.41
CA LEU A 208 2.20 -35.72 -2.23
C LEU A 208 2.40 -34.68 -1.12
N GLN A 209 3.53 -34.64 -0.43
CA GLN A 209 3.78 -33.71 0.68
C GLN A 209 3.80 -32.25 0.27
N ASN A 210 4.10 -31.95 -0.99
CA ASN A 210 4.21 -30.58 -1.51
C ASN A 210 3.16 -30.27 -2.59
N VAL A 211 2.10 -31.07 -2.69
CA VAL A 211 1.05 -30.87 -3.67
C VAL A 211 -0.19 -30.29 -2.98
N TYR A 212 -0.75 -29.24 -3.57
CA TYR A 212 -1.92 -28.51 -3.05
C TYR A 212 -2.98 -28.37 -4.13
N ALA A 213 -4.26 -28.44 -3.74
CA ALA A 213 -5.36 -27.94 -4.55
C ALA A 213 -5.78 -26.59 -3.99
N THR A 214 -5.80 -25.57 -4.83
CA THR A 214 -6.29 -24.23 -4.48
C THR A 214 -7.50 -23.90 -5.32
N SER A 215 -8.57 -23.46 -4.68
CA SER A 215 -9.75 -22.94 -5.33
C SER A 215 -10.06 -21.54 -4.81
N GLN A 216 -10.39 -20.63 -5.71
CA GLN A 216 -10.84 -19.29 -5.37
C GLN A 216 -12.09 -18.98 -6.18
N ILE A 217 -13.11 -18.51 -5.48
CA ILE A 217 -14.36 -18.05 -6.08
C ILE A 217 -14.58 -16.62 -5.63
N SER A 218 -14.79 -15.72 -6.58
CA SER A 218 -15.16 -14.33 -6.30
C SER A 218 -16.44 -13.96 -7.02
N HIS A 219 -17.25 -13.14 -6.37
CA HIS A 219 -18.48 -12.59 -6.92
C HIS A 219 -18.44 -11.07 -6.76
N ASP A 220 -18.58 -10.36 -7.87
CA ASP A 220 -18.64 -8.90 -7.95
C ASP A 220 -20.07 -8.48 -8.28
N ASN A 221 -20.49 -7.34 -7.70
CA ASN A 221 -21.82 -6.77 -7.93
C ASN A 221 -21.72 -5.27 -8.28
#